data_74a8ae1a64552b211964abf653c4f282
#
_entry.id   74a8ae1a64552b211964abf653c4f282
#
_cell.length_a   1.000
_cell.length_b   1.000
_cell.length_c   1.000
_cell.angle_alpha   90.00
_cell.angle_beta   90.00
_cell.angle_gamma   90.00
#
_symmetry.space_group_name_H-M   'P 1'
#
loop_
_entity.id
_entity.type
_entity.pdbx_description
1 polymer ?
#
loop_
_entity_poly.entity_id
_entity_poly.type
_entity_poly.pdbx_seq_one_letter_code
_entity_poly.pdbx_strand_id
1 'polypeptide(L)'
;MMERINILMLSSLLALSASAQKITTQHKVVDCGQVVFWHPVTSEFKLKNDGNRALLIEQVKKSCGCTTVEYPTRSIAPGEEFVVKMTYDAKQMGTFNKQLLLYSNATGSPFMLTMQGKVVEQVTDFSGNYSTMLGSLKADAQEVEFDDVNRGDRP
;
A
#
# COMPACT_ATOMS: atom_id res chain seq x y z
N MET A 1 -60.02 -10.91 25.54
CA MET A 1 -59.45 -11.00 24.19
C MET A 1 -58.50 -9.81 23.85
N MET A 2 -58.19 -8.91 24.81
CA MET A 2 -57.31 -7.70 24.63
C MET A 2 -55.89 -7.83 25.17
N GLU A 3 -55.56 -8.87 25.91
CA GLU A 3 -54.20 -9.02 26.48
C GLU A 3 -53.16 -9.68 25.56
N ARG A 4 -53.61 -10.35 24.50
CA ARG A 4 -52.66 -11.04 23.58
C ARG A 4 -52.10 -10.18 22.46
N ILE A 5 -52.64 -8.97 22.27
CA ILE A 5 -52.20 -8.04 21.20
C ILE A 5 -50.98 -7.19 21.64
N ASN A 6 -50.83 -6.97 22.95
CA ASN A 6 -49.72 -6.12 23.47
C ASN A 6 -48.34 -6.81 23.47
N ILE A 7 -48.28 -8.14 23.43
CA ILE A 7 -46.98 -8.86 23.44
C ILE A 7 -46.34 -8.91 22.06
N LEU A 8 -47.15 -8.86 20.99
CA LEU A 8 -46.63 -8.87 19.62
C LEU A 8 -46.11 -7.53 19.13
N MET A 9 -46.50 -6.42 19.75
CA MET A 9 -45.98 -5.05 19.42
C MET A 9 -44.66 -4.72 20.09
N LEU A 10 -44.26 -5.45 21.14
CA LEU A 10 -43.03 -5.15 21.90
C LEU A 10 -41.80 -5.92 21.38
N SER A 11 -42.00 -6.89 20.48
CA SER A 11 -40.87 -7.67 19.91
C SER A 11 -40.23 -7.07 18.67
N SER A 12 -40.79 -5.99 18.10
CA SER A 12 -40.26 -5.37 16.86
C SER A 12 -39.26 -4.27 17.05
N LEU A 13 -38.88 -3.91 18.29
CA LEU A 13 -38.07 -2.73 18.57
C LEU A 13 -36.57 -3.02 18.92
N LEU A 14 -36.14 -4.26 18.80
CA LEU A 14 -34.72 -4.62 19.11
C LEU A 14 -33.95 -5.10 17.90
N ALA A 15 -34.13 -4.44 16.76
CA ALA A 15 -33.06 -4.43 15.75
C ALA A 15 -31.96 -3.50 16.24
N LEU A 16 -31.18 -3.92 17.25
CA LEU A 16 -29.87 -3.28 17.54
C LEU A 16 -29.01 -3.47 16.29
N SER A 17 -28.98 -2.44 15.46
CA SER A 17 -28.00 -2.35 14.38
C SER A 17 -26.63 -2.49 15.04
N ALA A 18 -26.00 -3.63 14.91
CA ALA A 18 -24.60 -3.84 15.33
C ALA A 18 -23.73 -2.85 14.56
N SER A 19 -23.50 -1.71 15.18
CA SER A 19 -22.73 -0.61 14.63
C SER A 19 -21.26 -0.97 14.74
N ALA A 20 -20.66 -1.38 13.63
CA ALA A 20 -19.25 -1.72 13.57
C ALA A 20 -18.47 -0.65 12.82
N GLN A 21 -17.31 -0.26 13.36
CA GLN A 21 -16.33 0.53 12.62
C GLN A 21 -15.72 -0.36 11.54
N LYS A 22 -15.53 0.20 10.35
CA LYS A 22 -15.00 -0.54 9.19
C LYS A 22 -14.02 0.33 8.45
N ILE A 23 -12.83 -0.21 8.20
CA ILE A 23 -11.83 0.43 7.35
C ILE A 23 -11.98 -0.10 5.94
N THR A 24 -12.05 0.81 4.96
CA THR A 24 -12.05 0.50 3.53
C THR A 24 -10.95 1.26 2.81
N THR A 25 -10.45 0.69 1.72
CA THR A 25 -9.50 1.32 0.79
C THR A 25 -9.66 0.69 -0.59
N GLN A 26 -9.30 1.45 -1.62
CA GLN A 26 -9.24 0.93 -2.98
C GLN A 26 -8.00 0.04 -3.19
N HIS A 27 -6.89 0.39 -2.55
CA HIS A 27 -5.61 -0.30 -2.73
C HIS A 27 -4.98 -0.64 -1.38
N LYS A 28 -4.93 -1.94 -1.06
CA LYS A 28 -4.21 -2.47 0.11
C LYS A 28 -2.72 -2.72 -0.19
N VAL A 29 -2.38 -2.80 -1.47
CA VAL A 29 -1.03 -3.04 -1.96
C VAL A 29 -0.66 -1.89 -2.89
N VAL A 30 0.49 -1.29 -2.66
CA VAL A 30 1.09 -0.28 -3.53
C VAL A 30 2.40 -0.84 -4.06
N ASP A 31 2.53 -0.84 -5.40
CA ASP A 31 3.78 -1.18 -6.08
C ASP A 31 4.53 0.12 -6.39
N CYS A 32 5.74 0.25 -5.83
CA CYS A 32 6.61 1.40 -6.02
C CYS A 32 7.49 1.29 -7.27
N GLY A 33 7.40 0.15 -8.00
CA GLY A 33 8.25 -0.11 -9.15
C GLY A 33 9.73 -0.21 -8.78
N GLN A 34 10.58 0.43 -9.61
CA GLN A 34 12.00 0.54 -9.34
C GLN A 34 12.30 1.77 -8.47
N VAL A 35 13.04 1.56 -7.40
CA VAL A 35 13.46 2.59 -6.45
C VAL A 35 14.98 2.64 -6.43
N VAL A 36 15.55 3.84 -6.48
CA VAL A 36 17.01 4.00 -6.45
C VAL A 36 17.55 3.70 -5.06
N PHE A 37 18.65 2.98 -5.00
CA PHE A 37 19.38 2.65 -3.77
C PHE A 37 19.70 3.92 -2.96
N TRP A 38 19.50 3.87 -1.64
CA TRP A 38 19.64 5.00 -0.72
C TRP A 38 18.68 6.18 -0.97
N HIS A 39 17.66 6.03 -1.81
CA HIS A 39 16.61 7.02 -1.98
C HIS A 39 15.32 6.51 -1.35
N PRO A 40 14.95 7.02 -0.17
CA PRO A 40 13.71 6.59 0.49
C PRO A 40 12.49 6.80 -0.40
N VAL A 41 11.57 5.85 -0.36
CA VAL A 41 10.32 5.91 -1.11
C VAL A 41 9.13 5.91 -0.17
N THR A 42 8.16 6.76 -0.44
CA THR A 42 6.94 6.89 0.36
C THR A 42 5.73 6.46 -0.45
N SER A 43 4.92 5.59 0.13
CA SER A 43 3.59 5.23 -0.38
C SER A 43 2.50 5.82 0.51
N GLU A 44 1.47 6.38 -0.11
CA GLU A 44 0.30 6.90 0.56
C GLU A 44 -0.88 5.96 0.36
N PHE A 45 -1.49 5.54 1.47
CA PHE A 45 -2.69 4.72 1.49
C PHE A 45 -3.87 5.59 1.89
N LYS A 46 -4.79 5.81 0.94
CA LYS A 46 -6.05 6.50 1.21
C LYS A 46 -7.04 5.50 1.78
N LEU A 47 -7.48 5.74 2.99
CA LEU A 47 -8.37 4.90 3.76
C LEU A 47 -9.62 5.71 4.12
N LYS A 48 -10.73 5.02 4.38
CA LYS A 48 -11.98 5.61 4.81
C LYS A 48 -12.54 4.85 6.00
N ASN A 49 -13.07 5.57 6.97
CA ASN A 49 -13.93 4.99 7.98
C ASN A 49 -15.34 4.79 7.38
N ASP A 50 -15.59 3.61 6.89
CA ASP A 50 -16.88 3.23 6.27
C ASP A 50 -17.87 2.64 7.29
N GLY A 51 -17.56 2.81 8.58
CA GLY A 51 -18.43 2.49 9.69
C GLY A 51 -19.33 3.66 10.08
N ASN A 52 -20.17 3.46 11.08
CA ASN A 52 -21.09 4.48 11.59
C ASN A 52 -20.69 5.03 12.97
N ARG A 53 -19.50 4.70 13.47
CA ARG A 53 -18.90 5.22 14.69
C ARG A 53 -17.49 5.72 14.44
N ALA A 54 -16.99 6.53 15.35
CA ALA A 54 -15.61 7.02 15.30
C ALA A 54 -14.61 5.87 15.34
N LEU A 55 -13.65 5.91 14.40
CA LEU A 55 -12.55 4.97 14.27
C LEU A 55 -11.31 5.54 15.00
N LEU A 56 -10.63 4.70 15.77
CA LEU A 56 -9.37 5.02 16.41
C LEU A 56 -8.33 3.98 16.02
N ILE A 57 -7.17 4.45 15.55
CA ILE A 57 -6.00 3.60 15.32
C ILE A 57 -5.24 3.52 16.65
N GLU A 58 -5.19 2.34 17.24
CA GLU A 58 -4.64 2.11 18.58
C GLU A 58 -3.16 1.77 18.53
N GLN A 59 -2.76 0.97 17.53
CA GLN A 59 -1.38 0.51 17.37
C GLN A 59 -1.06 0.25 15.90
N VAL A 60 0.20 0.45 15.56
CA VAL A 60 0.74 0.14 14.24
C VAL A 60 1.96 -0.76 14.39
N LYS A 61 1.98 -1.90 13.69
CA LYS A 61 3.12 -2.81 13.66
C LYS A 61 3.70 -2.89 12.25
N LYS A 62 5.00 -2.70 12.14
CA LYS A 62 5.78 -2.74 10.89
C LYS A 62 6.51 -4.08 10.78
N SER A 63 6.70 -4.56 9.56
CA SER A 63 7.48 -5.78 9.29
C SER A 63 8.98 -5.61 9.53
N CYS A 64 9.52 -4.38 9.53
CA CYS A 64 10.93 -4.10 9.82
C CYS A 64 11.14 -2.70 10.41
N GLY A 65 12.32 -2.47 10.99
CA GLY A 65 12.77 -1.15 11.43
C GLY A 65 13.13 -0.19 10.29
N CYS A 66 13.31 -0.73 9.07
CA CYS A 66 13.64 0.00 7.84
C CYS A 66 12.47 0.82 7.25
N THR A 67 11.33 0.83 7.93
CA THR A 67 10.12 1.53 7.50
C THR A 67 9.67 2.51 8.57
N THR A 68 9.34 3.74 8.19
CA THR A 68 8.64 4.73 9.03
C THR A 68 7.20 4.84 8.60
N VAL A 69 6.32 5.22 9.53
CA VAL A 69 4.87 5.30 9.29
C VAL A 69 4.32 6.55 9.93
N GLU A 70 3.52 7.27 9.17
CA GLU A 70 2.73 8.41 9.64
C GLU A 70 1.24 8.08 9.49
N TYR A 71 0.47 8.29 10.53
CA TYR A 71 -0.97 8.03 10.56
C TYR A 71 -1.67 8.97 11.53
N PRO A 72 -2.97 9.22 11.38
CA PRO A 72 -3.72 10.06 12.29
C PRO A 72 -3.87 9.37 13.66
N THR A 73 -3.45 10.06 14.71
CA THR A 73 -3.60 9.61 16.11
C THR A 73 -4.92 10.11 16.74
N ARG A 74 -5.65 10.97 16.02
CA ARG A 74 -6.96 11.45 16.42
C ARG A 74 -8.06 10.46 16.03
N SER A 75 -9.22 10.65 16.62
CA SER A 75 -10.44 9.95 16.20
C SER A 75 -10.85 10.38 14.79
N ILE A 76 -11.26 9.41 13.96
CA ILE A 76 -11.67 9.57 12.56
C ILE A 76 -13.18 9.39 12.50
N ALA A 77 -13.90 10.42 12.07
CA ALA A 77 -15.35 10.42 12.05
C ALA A 77 -15.92 9.38 11.04
N PRO A 78 -17.18 8.96 11.21
CA PRO A 78 -17.87 8.17 10.21
C PRO A 78 -17.86 8.83 8.82
N GLY A 79 -17.52 8.08 7.79
CA GLY A 79 -17.43 8.56 6.41
C GLY A 79 -16.18 9.37 6.08
N GLU A 80 -15.35 9.70 7.08
CA GLU A 80 -14.14 10.48 6.90
C GLU A 80 -13.03 9.68 6.22
N GLU A 81 -12.35 10.33 5.26
CA GLU A 81 -11.15 9.81 4.62
C GLU A 81 -9.89 10.24 5.37
N PHE A 82 -8.91 9.36 5.43
CA PHE A 82 -7.62 9.63 6.06
C PHE A 82 -6.49 8.95 5.28
N VAL A 83 -5.27 9.42 5.51
CA VAL A 83 -4.09 8.91 4.83
C VAL A 83 -3.14 8.27 5.84
N VAL A 84 -2.62 7.10 5.48
CA VAL A 84 -1.49 6.48 6.14
C VAL A 84 -0.32 6.51 5.16
N LYS A 85 0.81 7.09 5.59
CA LYS A 85 2.04 7.16 4.81
C LYS A 85 3.02 6.12 5.33
N MET A 86 3.65 5.42 4.42
CA MET A 86 4.65 4.40 4.71
C MET A 86 5.90 4.69 3.90
N THR A 87 7.02 4.97 4.58
CA THR A 87 8.30 5.30 3.94
C THR A 87 9.30 4.18 4.19
N TYR A 88 9.84 3.62 3.13
CA TYR A 88 10.93 2.64 3.14
C TYR A 88 12.26 3.32 2.83
N ASP A 89 13.32 3.00 3.57
CA ASP A 89 14.63 3.66 3.49
C ASP A 89 15.50 3.24 2.29
N ALA A 90 15.08 2.22 1.54
CA ALA A 90 15.71 1.69 0.33
C ALA A 90 17.23 1.36 0.48
N LYS A 91 17.66 0.92 1.66
CA LYS A 91 19.07 0.59 1.96
C LYS A 91 19.47 -0.84 1.62
N GLN A 92 18.61 -1.62 1.02
CA GLN A 92 18.87 -3.00 0.60
C GLN A 92 18.50 -3.18 -0.86
N MET A 93 19.47 -3.61 -1.66
CA MET A 93 19.25 -3.95 -3.08
C MET A 93 18.33 -5.14 -3.24
N GLY A 94 17.58 -5.19 -4.34
CA GLY A 94 16.69 -6.28 -4.69
C GLY A 94 15.23 -6.00 -4.38
N THR A 95 14.40 -7.01 -4.48
CA THR A 95 12.94 -6.89 -4.25
C THR A 95 12.64 -6.69 -2.77
N PHE A 96 11.65 -5.83 -2.50
CA PHE A 96 11.14 -5.64 -1.15
C PHE A 96 9.62 -5.81 -1.11
N ASN A 97 9.15 -6.29 0.05
CA ASN A 97 7.74 -6.37 0.41
C ASN A 97 7.64 -5.99 1.88
N LYS A 98 7.08 -4.81 2.15
CA LYS A 98 6.97 -4.25 3.50
C LYS A 98 5.51 -4.21 3.90
N GLN A 99 5.21 -4.79 5.05
CA GLN A 99 3.86 -4.89 5.58
C GLN A 99 3.66 -3.98 6.78
N LEU A 100 2.46 -3.46 6.88
CA LEU A 100 1.98 -2.64 7.97
C LEU A 100 0.67 -3.20 8.48
N LEU A 101 0.58 -3.47 9.77
CA LEU A 101 -0.64 -3.89 10.44
C LEU A 101 -1.19 -2.72 11.27
N LEU A 102 -2.38 -2.26 10.93
CA LEU A 102 -3.12 -1.24 11.66
C LEU A 102 -4.08 -1.94 12.64
N TYR A 103 -3.84 -1.80 13.92
CA TYR A 103 -4.75 -2.22 14.98
C TYR A 103 -5.68 -1.05 15.34
N SER A 104 -6.96 -1.31 15.36
CA SER A 104 -7.98 -0.29 15.59
C SER A 104 -9.21 -0.92 16.25
N ASN A 105 -10.13 -0.09 16.68
CA ASN A 105 -11.43 -0.53 17.18
C ASN A 105 -12.40 -0.98 16.06
N ALA A 106 -11.93 -1.12 14.82
CA ALA A 106 -12.73 -1.61 13.69
C ALA A 106 -12.87 -3.13 13.70
N THR A 107 -13.97 -3.63 13.15
CA THR A 107 -14.14 -5.06 12.83
C THR A 107 -13.11 -5.47 11.76
N GLY A 108 -12.53 -6.66 11.93
CA GLY A 108 -11.48 -7.16 11.04
C GLY A 108 -10.09 -6.54 11.29
N SER A 109 -9.89 -5.98 12.50
CA SER A 109 -8.55 -5.60 12.95
C SER A 109 -7.67 -6.85 13.23
N PRO A 110 -6.38 -6.86 12.87
CA PRO A 110 -5.64 -5.78 12.22
C PRO A 110 -5.92 -5.65 10.71
N PHE A 111 -5.89 -4.41 10.22
CA PHE A 111 -5.99 -4.11 8.80
C PHE A 111 -4.58 -4.04 8.19
N MET A 112 -4.32 -4.86 7.17
CA MET A 112 -2.99 -4.98 6.57
C MET A 112 -2.86 -4.12 5.32
N LEU A 113 -1.75 -3.37 5.25
CA LEU A 113 -1.29 -2.62 4.07
C LEU A 113 0.07 -3.15 3.64
N THR A 114 0.34 -3.13 2.35
CA THR A 114 1.58 -3.66 1.78
C THR A 114 2.17 -2.66 0.78
N MET A 115 3.46 -2.45 0.89
CA MET A 115 4.28 -1.68 -0.03
C MET A 115 5.33 -2.62 -0.61
N GLN A 116 5.45 -2.67 -1.94
CA GLN A 116 6.40 -3.55 -2.62
C GLN A 116 7.11 -2.83 -3.76
N GLY A 117 8.23 -3.39 -4.23
CA GLY A 117 9.00 -2.86 -5.33
C GLY A 117 10.37 -3.51 -5.43
N LYS A 118 11.26 -2.90 -6.18
CA LYS A 118 12.65 -3.36 -6.37
C LYS A 118 13.61 -2.20 -6.21
N VAL A 119 14.59 -2.34 -5.32
CA VAL A 119 15.69 -1.39 -5.18
C VAL A 119 16.78 -1.72 -6.19
N VAL A 120 17.17 -0.74 -7.00
CA VAL A 120 18.16 -0.82 -8.07
C VAL A 120 19.20 0.29 -7.94
N GLU A 121 20.39 0.11 -8.51
CA GLU A 121 21.40 1.19 -8.52
C GLU A 121 20.95 2.37 -9.37
N GLN A 122 20.36 2.09 -10.52
CA GLN A 122 19.82 3.09 -11.44
C GLN A 122 18.47 2.60 -11.94
N VAL A 123 17.52 3.52 -12.07
CA VAL A 123 16.24 3.20 -12.71
C VAL A 123 16.50 3.03 -14.20
N THR A 124 16.22 1.85 -14.72
CA THR A 124 16.29 1.59 -16.15
C THR A 124 15.00 2.08 -16.79
N ASP A 125 15.06 3.26 -17.39
CA ASP A 125 13.94 3.77 -18.18
C ASP A 125 14.09 3.28 -19.61
N PHE A 126 13.19 2.39 -20.00
CA PHE A 126 13.10 1.89 -21.38
C PHE A 126 12.16 2.74 -22.27
N SER A 127 11.65 3.85 -21.74
CA SER A 127 10.80 4.79 -22.49
C SER A 127 11.58 5.82 -23.32
N GLY A 128 12.92 5.71 -23.35
CA GLY A 128 13.80 6.60 -24.09
C GLY A 128 13.51 6.66 -25.60
N ASN A 129 13.78 7.79 -26.21
CA ASN A 129 13.74 7.96 -27.68
C ASN A 129 14.92 7.21 -28.29
N TYR A 130 14.69 5.97 -28.65
CA TYR A 130 15.64 5.17 -29.40
C TYR A 130 15.64 5.65 -30.85
N SER A 131 16.80 6.14 -31.33
CA SER A 131 16.96 6.72 -32.66
C SER A 131 16.95 5.68 -33.78
N THR A 132 17.22 4.40 -33.44
CA THR A 132 17.42 3.34 -34.43
C THR A 132 16.48 2.15 -34.16
N MET A 133 15.85 1.68 -35.25
CA MET A 133 15.03 0.48 -35.24
C MET A 133 15.77 -0.66 -35.92
N LEU A 134 16.02 -1.75 -35.19
CA LEU A 134 16.64 -2.99 -35.66
C LEU A 134 15.59 -4.11 -35.64
N GLY A 135 14.73 -4.15 -36.66
CA GLY A 135 13.58 -5.06 -36.67
C GLY A 135 12.58 -4.70 -35.58
N SER A 136 12.33 -5.59 -34.63
CA SER A 136 11.48 -5.38 -33.45
C SER A 136 12.22 -4.76 -32.26
N LEU A 137 13.53 -4.55 -32.35
CA LEU A 137 14.35 -3.96 -31.30
C LEU A 137 14.53 -2.47 -31.53
N LYS A 138 14.58 -1.72 -30.44
CA LYS A 138 14.90 -0.30 -30.43
C LYS A 138 16.28 -0.11 -29.81
N ALA A 139 17.14 0.65 -30.45
CA ALA A 139 18.49 0.93 -29.99
C ALA A 139 18.77 2.44 -30.04
N ASP A 140 19.64 2.91 -29.16
CA ASP A 140 20.12 4.30 -29.12
C ASP A 140 21.27 4.55 -30.11
N ALA A 141 21.91 3.49 -30.57
CA ALA A 141 22.96 3.55 -31.57
C ALA A 141 22.78 2.51 -32.66
N GLN A 142 23.20 2.84 -33.89
CA GLN A 142 23.20 1.93 -35.04
C GLN A 142 24.43 1.01 -35.04
N GLU A 143 25.48 1.40 -34.40
CA GLU A 143 26.76 0.68 -34.32
C GLU A 143 27.27 0.77 -32.89
N VAL A 144 27.70 -0.36 -32.35
CA VAL A 144 28.30 -0.49 -31.03
C VAL A 144 29.71 -1.00 -31.24
N GLU A 145 30.72 -0.15 -31.00
CA GLU A 145 32.12 -0.56 -30.94
C GLU A 145 32.37 -1.22 -29.58
N PHE A 146 32.89 -2.45 -29.63
CA PHE A 146 33.41 -3.11 -28.44
C PHE A 146 34.90 -2.90 -28.40
N ASP A 147 35.44 -2.54 -27.25
CA ASP A 147 36.89 -2.57 -27.02
C ASP A 147 37.42 -3.98 -27.29
N ASP A 148 38.71 -4.10 -27.61
CA ASP A 148 39.39 -5.36 -27.92
C ASP A 148 39.06 -6.44 -26.88
N VAL A 149 38.22 -7.41 -27.29
CA VAL A 149 37.82 -8.52 -26.43
C VAL A 149 38.81 -9.67 -26.64
N ASN A 150 39.60 -9.96 -25.64
CA ASN A 150 40.49 -11.13 -25.68
C ASN A 150 39.67 -12.42 -25.51
N ARG A 151 40.16 -13.48 -26.13
CA ARG A 151 39.52 -14.82 -26.12
C ARG A 151 39.46 -15.32 -24.67
N GLY A 152 38.27 -15.30 -24.08
CA GLY A 152 38.01 -15.71 -22.68
C GLY A 152 37.40 -14.63 -21.78
N ASP A 153 37.38 -13.38 -22.23
CA ASP A 153 36.66 -12.33 -21.54
C ASP A 153 35.15 -12.50 -21.75
N ARG A 154 34.40 -12.30 -20.68
CA ARG A 154 32.94 -12.19 -20.75
C ARG A 154 32.56 -10.73 -20.75
N PRO A 155 31.76 -10.26 -21.71
CA PRO A 155 31.20 -8.90 -21.68
C PRO A 155 30.29 -8.68 -20.47
#